data_3038572d8e030e24cb61fc325a9bef90
#
_entry.id   3038572d8e030e24cb61fc325a9bef90
#
_cell.length_a   1.000
_cell.length_b   1.000
_cell.length_c   1.000
_cell.angle_alpha   90.00
_cell.angle_beta   90.00
_cell.angle_gamma   90.00
#
_symmetry.space_group_name_H-M   'P 1'
#
loop_
_entity.id
_entity.type
_entity.pdbx_description
1 polymer ?
#
loop_
_entity_poly.entity_id
_entity_poly.type
_entity_poly.pdbx_seq_one_letter_code
_entity_poly.pdbx_strand_id
1 'polypeptide(L)'
;VIFDLEGVLTPHEFLLELAERAGKYEEVLREFRAGINGHRSWLESLHRRIEILRGTPEEFAEEVAAGVDLEPGAAELTRALREDGWKVAVVSGGFDVVRPSLDRHGLSYDRFMSHRLVFEDGRLSDVELRFPDKGAAARRLKEEMRPDFVVAIGDGWNDVPMFSEADLAIGFRPKPVLEGYIHMGASDIDELARILLNGRLEAAAEHDLRH
;
A
#
# COMPACT_ATOMS: atom_id res chain seq x y z
N VAL A 1 4.01 12.77 1.16
CA VAL A 1 2.97 11.89 0.59
C VAL A 1 3.19 10.47 1.08
N ILE A 2 2.12 9.79 1.48
CA ILE A 2 2.13 8.38 1.89
C ILE A 2 1.30 7.59 0.86
N PHE A 3 1.92 6.64 0.22
CA PHE A 3 1.26 5.75 -0.75
C PHE A 3 1.02 4.35 -0.15
N ASP A 4 -0.15 3.78 -0.41
CA ASP A 4 -0.26 2.33 -0.43
C ASP A 4 0.55 1.75 -1.59
N LEU A 5 0.88 0.47 -1.52
CA LEU A 5 1.64 -0.21 -2.55
C LEU A 5 0.73 -0.98 -3.52
N GLU A 6 0.12 -2.06 -3.03
CA GLU A 6 -0.71 -2.97 -3.83
C GLU A 6 -2.02 -2.28 -4.23
N GLY A 7 -2.34 -2.28 -5.52
CA GLY A 7 -3.49 -1.56 -6.07
C GLY A 7 -3.29 -0.06 -6.31
N VAL A 8 -2.11 0.51 -5.95
CA VAL A 8 -1.76 1.92 -6.15
C VAL A 8 -0.46 2.08 -6.94
N LEU A 9 0.69 1.69 -6.37
CA LEU A 9 2.01 1.81 -7.02
C LEU A 9 2.40 0.55 -7.80
N THR A 10 1.73 -0.57 -7.55
CA THR A 10 1.82 -1.81 -8.33
C THR A 10 0.43 -2.39 -8.54
N PRO A 11 0.14 -2.98 -9.72
CA PRO A 11 -1.11 -3.70 -9.95
C PRO A 11 -1.13 -5.09 -9.31
N HIS A 12 -0.01 -5.54 -8.75
CA HIS A 12 0.16 -6.88 -8.19
C HIS A 12 -0.42 -7.01 -6.79
N GLU A 13 -1.00 -8.19 -6.50
CA GLU A 13 -1.44 -8.62 -5.16
C GLU A 13 -0.60 -9.83 -4.77
N PHE A 14 0.53 -9.58 -4.11
CA PHE A 14 1.58 -10.58 -3.86
C PHE A 14 1.08 -11.89 -3.26
N LEU A 15 0.22 -11.86 -2.21
CA LEU A 15 -0.27 -13.10 -1.60
C LEU A 15 -1.22 -13.89 -2.51
N LEU A 16 -1.95 -13.24 -3.41
CA LEU A 16 -2.79 -13.95 -4.39
C LEU A 16 -1.92 -14.63 -5.44
N GLU A 17 -0.88 -13.97 -5.92
CA GLU A 17 0.07 -14.53 -6.89
C GLU A 17 0.88 -15.68 -6.28
N LEU A 18 1.31 -15.53 -5.02
CA LEU A 18 1.95 -16.62 -4.27
C LEU A 18 0.99 -17.81 -4.08
N ALA A 19 -0.28 -17.54 -3.82
CA ALA A 19 -1.30 -18.57 -3.69
C ALA A 19 -1.54 -19.30 -5.03
N GLU A 20 -1.54 -18.57 -6.14
CA GLU A 20 -1.62 -19.18 -7.48
C GLU A 20 -0.42 -20.10 -7.74
N ARG A 21 0.79 -19.62 -7.46
CA ARG A 21 2.03 -20.40 -7.59
C ARG A 21 2.04 -21.64 -6.69
N ALA A 22 1.40 -21.57 -5.51
CA ALA A 22 1.28 -22.67 -4.54
C ALA A 22 0.05 -23.58 -4.78
N GLY A 23 -0.81 -23.29 -5.79
CA GLY A 23 -2.04 -24.05 -6.06
C GLY A 23 -3.14 -23.85 -5.01
N LYS A 24 -3.13 -22.71 -4.28
CA LYS A 24 -4.07 -22.38 -3.18
C LYS A 24 -4.89 -21.11 -3.43
N TYR A 25 -4.97 -20.68 -4.68
CA TYR A 25 -5.55 -19.39 -5.08
C TYR A 25 -6.98 -19.18 -4.57
N GLU A 26 -7.89 -20.13 -4.80
CA GLU A 26 -9.29 -19.98 -4.43
C GLU A 26 -9.52 -19.85 -2.91
N GLU A 27 -8.71 -20.53 -2.12
CA GLU A 27 -8.80 -20.48 -0.66
C GLU A 27 -8.34 -19.11 -0.15
N VAL A 28 -7.19 -18.64 -0.63
CA VAL A 28 -6.62 -17.33 -0.27
C VAL A 28 -7.49 -16.19 -0.78
N LEU A 29 -8.02 -16.28 -2.01
CA LEU A 29 -8.93 -15.29 -2.58
C LEU A 29 -10.20 -15.11 -1.75
N ARG A 30 -10.75 -16.19 -1.20
CA ARG A 30 -11.94 -16.13 -0.32
C ARG A 30 -11.66 -15.31 0.93
N GLU A 31 -10.53 -15.55 1.59
CA GLU A 31 -10.13 -14.80 2.79
C GLU A 31 -9.74 -13.36 2.48
N PHE A 32 -9.09 -13.12 1.33
CA PHE A 32 -8.80 -11.79 0.84
C PHE A 32 -10.08 -10.97 0.64
N ARG A 33 -11.08 -11.53 -0.08
CA ARG A 33 -12.38 -10.89 -0.30
C ARG A 33 -13.13 -10.60 1.00
N ALA A 34 -13.06 -11.50 1.97
CA ALA A 34 -13.68 -11.27 3.29
C ALA A 34 -13.06 -10.06 4.01
N GLY A 35 -11.74 -9.87 3.88
CA GLY A 35 -11.03 -8.71 4.43
C GLY A 35 -11.38 -7.39 3.73
N ILE A 36 -11.31 -7.35 2.39
CA ILE A 36 -11.56 -6.11 1.64
C ILE A 36 -13.03 -5.66 1.65
N ASN A 37 -13.97 -6.59 1.87
CA ASN A 37 -15.40 -6.30 1.96
C ASN A 37 -15.86 -6.00 3.41
N GLY A 38 -14.95 -5.95 4.37
CA GLY A 38 -15.26 -5.65 5.77
C GLY A 38 -15.98 -6.77 6.54
N HIS A 39 -16.08 -7.99 5.96
CA HIS A 39 -16.64 -9.16 6.66
C HIS A 39 -15.69 -9.73 7.73
N ARG A 40 -14.43 -9.31 7.66
CA ARG A 40 -13.35 -9.66 8.57
C ARG A 40 -12.41 -8.49 8.77
N SER A 41 -11.76 -8.42 9.92
CA SER A 41 -10.66 -7.45 10.06
C SER A 41 -9.53 -7.79 9.09
N TRP A 42 -8.79 -6.76 8.64
CA TRP A 42 -7.63 -6.97 7.78
C TRP A 42 -6.62 -7.95 8.41
N LEU A 43 -6.35 -7.78 9.69
CA LEU A 43 -5.37 -8.61 10.42
C LEU A 43 -5.81 -10.08 10.49
N GLU A 44 -7.08 -10.33 10.79
CA GLU A 44 -7.61 -11.70 10.82
C GLU A 44 -7.58 -12.34 9.43
N SER A 45 -7.96 -11.58 8.39
CA SER A 45 -7.86 -12.03 6.99
C SER A 45 -6.41 -12.33 6.61
N LEU A 46 -5.44 -11.49 7.02
CA LEU A 46 -4.03 -11.74 6.76
C LEU A 46 -3.55 -13.05 7.43
N HIS A 47 -3.81 -13.23 8.72
CA HIS A 47 -3.40 -14.45 9.41
C HIS A 47 -3.96 -15.72 8.77
N ARG A 48 -5.24 -15.71 8.35
CA ARG A 48 -5.84 -16.86 7.65
C ARG A 48 -5.19 -17.13 6.31
N ARG A 49 -4.87 -16.10 5.55
CA ARG A 49 -4.15 -16.26 4.28
C ARG A 49 -2.76 -16.85 4.49
N ILE A 50 -2.04 -16.41 5.52
CA ILE A 50 -0.72 -16.96 5.88
C ILE A 50 -0.87 -18.42 6.33
N GLU A 51 -1.87 -18.75 7.15
CA GLU A 51 -2.13 -20.13 7.58
C GLU A 51 -2.40 -21.06 6.39
N ILE A 52 -3.22 -20.64 5.43
CA ILE A 52 -3.46 -21.39 4.19
C ILE A 52 -2.13 -21.59 3.43
N LEU A 53 -1.29 -20.57 3.34
CA LEU A 53 -0.02 -20.61 2.61
C LEU A 53 1.13 -21.27 3.38
N ARG A 54 0.95 -21.61 4.66
CA ARG A 54 1.99 -22.27 5.46
C ARG A 54 2.55 -23.50 4.76
N GLY A 55 3.87 -23.67 4.83
CA GLY A 55 4.60 -24.72 4.15
C GLY A 55 4.94 -24.46 2.67
N THR A 56 4.50 -23.32 2.11
CA THR A 56 4.90 -22.90 0.75
C THR A 56 6.42 -22.69 0.71
N PRO A 57 7.14 -23.22 -0.31
CA PRO A 57 8.58 -23.00 -0.44
C PRO A 57 8.94 -21.51 -0.56
N GLU A 58 10.03 -21.10 0.11
CA GLU A 58 10.54 -19.73 0.08
C GLU A 58 10.88 -19.28 -1.35
N GLU A 59 11.41 -20.18 -2.17
CA GLU A 59 11.70 -19.91 -3.58
C GLU A 59 10.50 -19.44 -4.38
N PHE A 60 9.26 -19.89 -4.04
CA PHE A 60 8.04 -19.42 -4.70
C PHE A 60 7.75 -17.96 -4.36
N ALA A 61 8.01 -17.56 -3.12
CA ALA A 61 7.86 -16.16 -2.70
C ALA A 61 8.90 -15.27 -3.40
N GLU A 62 10.13 -15.74 -3.54
CA GLU A 62 11.20 -15.05 -4.26
C GLU A 62 10.90 -14.91 -5.76
N GLU A 63 10.42 -15.97 -6.41
CA GLU A 63 10.01 -15.96 -7.83
C GLU A 63 8.89 -14.95 -8.08
N VAL A 64 7.82 -15.00 -7.25
CA VAL A 64 6.69 -14.07 -7.36
C VAL A 64 7.15 -12.64 -7.11
N ALA A 65 7.92 -12.40 -6.05
CA ALA A 65 8.44 -11.08 -5.73
C ALA A 65 9.33 -10.50 -6.83
N ALA A 66 10.12 -11.34 -7.50
CA ALA A 66 10.96 -10.91 -8.61
C ALA A 66 10.16 -10.47 -9.85
N GLY A 67 8.92 -10.98 -10.00
CA GLY A 67 7.99 -10.63 -11.08
C GLY A 67 7.16 -9.37 -10.83
N VAL A 68 7.18 -8.81 -9.61
CA VAL A 68 6.41 -7.60 -9.29
C VAL A 68 6.99 -6.40 -10.01
N ASP A 69 6.18 -5.73 -10.82
CA ASP A 69 6.51 -4.46 -11.50
C ASP A 69 5.67 -3.29 -10.94
N LEU A 70 5.88 -2.10 -11.49
CA LEU A 70 5.18 -0.90 -11.06
C LEU A 70 3.96 -0.61 -11.93
N GLU A 71 2.96 0.03 -11.35
CA GLU A 71 1.92 0.72 -12.12
C GLU A 71 2.59 1.72 -13.09
N PRO A 72 2.18 1.75 -14.37
CA PRO A 72 2.74 2.68 -15.35
C PRO A 72 2.75 4.13 -14.85
N GLY A 73 3.92 4.77 -14.89
CA GLY A 73 4.12 6.14 -14.42
C GLY A 73 4.45 6.29 -12.93
N ALA A 74 4.37 5.22 -12.12
CA ALA A 74 4.60 5.31 -10.66
C ALA A 74 6.06 5.69 -10.32
N ALA A 75 7.03 5.18 -11.06
CA ALA A 75 8.44 5.55 -10.87
C ALA A 75 8.68 7.04 -11.18
N GLU A 76 8.12 7.53 -12.28
CA GLU A 76 8.20 8.92 -12.71
C GLU A 76 7.54 9.85 -11.69
N LEU A 77 6.32 9.51 -11.25
CA LEU A 77 5.57 10.28 -10.26
C LEU A 77 6.35 10.39 -8.94
N THR A 78 6.80 9.28 -8.39
CA THR A 78 7.49 9.26 -7.09
C THR A 78 8.83 10.00 -7.15
N ARG A 79 9.54 9.92 -8.27
CA ARG A 79 10.75 10.71 -8.52
C ARG A 79 10.43 12.20 -8.62
N ALA A 80 9.45 12.60 -9.43
CA ALA A 80 9.06 13.99 -9.61
C ALA A 80 8.62 14.64 -8.31
N LEU A 81 7.85 13.93 -7.47
CA LEU A 81 7.46 14.41 -6.14
C LEU A 81 8.67 14.71 -5.27
N ARG A 82 9.67 13.82 -5.25
CA ARG A 82 10.89 14.03 -4.45
C ARG A 82 11.75 15.19 -4.99
N GLU A 83 11.82 15.35 -6.31
CA GLU A 83 12.47 16.49 -6.96
C GLU A 83 11.76 17.82 -6.65
N ASP A 84 10.43 17.80 -6.50
CA ASP A 84 9.60 18.94 -6.09
C ASP A 84 9.64 19.19 -4.55
N GLY A 85 10.43 18.44 -3.80
CA GLY A 85 10.66 18.62 -2.37
C GLY A 85 9.73 17.82 -1.46
N TRP A 86 8.82 17.03 -2.01
CA TRP A 86 7.98 16.13 -1.20
C TRP A 86 8.80 15.01 -0.58
N LYS A 87 8.43 14.64 0.64
CA LYS A 87 8.85 13.37 1.21
C LYS A 87 7.87 12.27 0.79
N VAL A 88 8.39 11.20 0.22
CA VAL A 88 7.61 10.07 -0.27
C VAL A 88 7.79 8.88 0.67
N ALA A 89 6.69 8.37 1.20
CA ALA A 89 6.66 7.16 1.99
C ALA A 89 5.72 6.12 1.37
N VAL A 90 6.08 4.86 1.48
CA VAL A 90 5.24 3.71 1.10
C VAL A 90 4.84 2.98 2.38
N VAL A 91 3.54 2.74 2.57
CA VAL A 91 2.98 1.96 3.68
C VAL A 91 2.13 0.83 3.11
N SER A 92 2.65 -0.37 3.14
CA SER A 92 2.00 -1.56 2.58
C SER A 92 1.53 -2.53 3.66
N GLY A 93 0.34 -3.05 3.48
CA GLY A 93 -0.14 -4.24 4.20
C GLY A 93 0.49 -5.55 3.71
N GLY A 94 1.31 -5.49 2.65
CA GLY A 94 2.08 -6.59 2.10
C GLY A 94 3.47 -6.73 2.73
N PHE A 95 4.45 -7.22 1.96
CA PHE A 95 5.71 -7.74 2.49
C PHE A 95 6.94 -7.12 1.81
N ASP A 96 8.02 -7.00 2.58
CA ASP A 96 9.28 -6.41 2.14
C ASP A 96 10.03 -7.24 1.07
N VAL A 97 9.65 -8.49 0.85
CA VAL A 97 10.23 -9.37 -0.17
C VAL A 97 10.10 -8.80 -1.59
N VAL A 98 9.07 -7.98 -1.87
CA VAL A 98 8.87 -7.35 -3.19
C VAL A 98 9.74 -6.11 -3.41
N ARG A 99 10.30 -5.54 -2.35
CA ARG A 99 11.06 -4.28 -2.40
C ARG A 99 12.23 -4.30 -3.41
N PRO A 100 13.08 -5.36 -3.50
CA PRO A 100 14.16 -5.38 -4.48
C PRO A 100 13.68 -5.25 -5.94
N SER A 101 12.49 -5.77 -6.25
CA SER A 101 11.89 -5.60 -7.58
C SER A 101 11.44 -4.18 -7.83
N LEU A 102 10.75 -3.58 -6.88
CA LEU A 102 10.29 -2.18 -6.97
C LEU A 102 11.46 -1.21 -7.13
N ASP A 103 12.55 -1.44 -6.38
CA ASP A 103 13.79 -0.64 -6.47
C ASP A 103 14.43 -0.76 -7.88
N ARG A 104 14.46 -1.98 -8.46
CA ARG A 104 14.94 -2.20 -9.85
C ARG A 104 14.09 -1.49 -10.90
N HIS A 105 12.79 -1.37 -10.68
CA HIS A 105 11.86 -0.64 -11.56
C HIS A 105 11.87 0.88 -11.31
N GLY A 106 12.71 1.38 -10.38
CA GLY A 106 12.96 2.80 -10.18
C GLY A 106 11.98 3.49 -9.23
N LEU A 107 11.27 2.75 -8.38
CA LEU A 107 10.42 3.36 -7.35
C LEU A 107 11.27 4.22 -6.42
N SER A 108 10.88 5.48 -6.23
CA SER A 108 11.64 6.46 -5.47
C SER A 108 10.91 6.85 -4.19
N TYR A 109 11.49 6.56 -3.02
CA TYR A 109 10.89 6.83 -1.71
C TYR A 109 11.94 7.17 -0.65
N ASP A 110 11.50 7.85 0.43
CA ASP A 110 12.31 8.16 1.60
C ASP A 110 12.12 7.12 2.71
N ARG A 111 10.92 6.51 2.77
CA ARG A 111 10.58 5.45 3.76
C ARG A 111 9.72 4.38 3.10
N PHE A 112 9.99 3.14 3.48
CA PHE A 112 9.20 1.98 3.08
C PHE A 112 8.84 1.15 4.32
N MET A 113 7.55 1.02 4.59
CA MET A 113 7.01 0.27 5.72
C MET A 113 6.11 -0.85 5.22
N SER A 114 6.42 -2.06 5.61
CA SER A 114 5.66 -3.27 5.27
C SER A 114 5.92 -4.35 6.31
N HIS A 115 5.27 -5.48 6.20
CA HIS A 115 5.48 -6.64 7.04
C HIS A 115 6.59 -7.54 6.46
N ARG A 116 6.89 -8.63 7.15
CA ARG A 116 7.89 -9.60 6.73
C ARG A 116 7.33 -11.01 6.79
N LEU A 117 7.54 -11.80 5.75
CA LEU A 117 7.31 -13.24 5.80
C LEU A 117 8.38 -13.92 6.63
N VAL A 118 7.99 -14.89 7.44
CA VAL A 118 8.90 -15.71 8.24
C VAL A 118 8.97 -17.10 7.61
N PHE A 119 10.20 -17.54 7.32
CA PHE A 119 10.46 -18.86 6.78
C PHE A 119 11.25 -19.68 7.79
N GLU A 120 10.89 -20.96 7.94
CA GLU A 120 11.60 -21.96 8.73
C GLU A 120 11.89 -23.14 7.81
N ASP A 121 13.14 -23.58 7.79
CA ASP A 121 13.61 -24.65 6.90
C ASP A 121 13.22 -24.42 5.42
N GLY A 122 13.28 -23.17 4.94
CA GLY A 122 12.93 -22.77 3.57
C GLY A 122 11.43 -22.86 3.25
N ARG A 123 10.57 -22.86 4.26
CA ARG A 123 9.11 -22.90 4.10
C ARG A 123 8.43 -21.81 4.91
N LEU A 124 7.39 -21.20 4.32
CA LEU A 124 6.59 -20.18 4.98
C LEU A 124 6.00 -20.74 6.29
N SER A 125 6.32 -20.11 7.40
CA SER A 125 5.83 -20.47 8.73
C SER A 125 4.89 -19.44 9.32
N ASP A 126 5.20 -18.13 9.17
CA ASP A 126 4.42 -17.07 9.82
C ASP A 126 4.66 -15.70 9.15
N VAL A 127 4.13 -14.64 9.75
CA VAL A 127 4.34 -13.24 9.40
C VAL A 127 4.82 -12.45 10.62
N GLU A 128 5.87 -11.65 10.44
CA GLU A 128 6.29 -10.64 11.40
C GLU A 128 5.56 -9.32 11.10
N LEU A 129 4.62 -8.96 11.96
CA LEU A 129 3.90 -7.68 11.88
C LEU A 129 4.77 -6.57 12.45
N ARG A 130 5.04 -5.52 11.66
CA ARG A 130 5.85 -4.36 12.07
C ARG A 130 5.04 -3.18 12.53
N PHE A 131 3.75 -3.20 12.27
CA PHE A 131 2.75 -2.24 12.75
C PHE A 131 1.36 -2.90 12.78
N PRO A 132 0.46 -2.47 13.69
CA PRO A 132 -0.86 -3.10 13.83
C PRO A 132 -1.83 -2.73 12.70
N ASP A 133 -1.71 -1.53 12.14
CA ASP A 133 -2.52 -1.01 11.03
C ASP A 133 -1.77 0.13 10.33
N LYS A 134 -2.26 0.54 9.15
CA LYS A 134 -1.63 1.61 8.36
C LYS A 134 -1.72 3.00 9.04
N GLY A 135 -2.66 3.22 9.94
CA GLY A 135 -2.74 4.46 10.75
C GLY A 135 -1.58 4.56 11.73
N ALA A 136 -1.25 3.45 12.42
CA ALA A 136 -0.08 3.42 13.30
C ALA A 136 1.23 3.65 12.53
N ALA A 137 1.34 3.09 11.31
CA ALA A 137 2.48 3.35 10.43
C ALA A 137 2.55 4.84 10.02
N ALA A 138 1.41 5.44 9.65
CA ALA A 138 1.34 6.86 9.28
C ALA A 138 1.69 7.78 10.45
N ARG A 139 1.19 7.52 11.67
CA ARG A 139 1.58 8.27 12.88
C ARG A 139 3.07 8.23 13.11
N ARG A 140 3.68 7.05 13.03
CA ARG A 140 5.13 6.91 13.17
C ARG A 140 5.90 7.71 12.12
N LEU A 141 5.46 7.71 10.86
CA LEU A 141 6.04 8.54 9.81
C LEU A 141 5.92 10.04 10.10
N LYS A 142 4.77 10.49 10.62
CA LYS A 142 4.57 11.89 11.04
C LYS A 142 5.53 12.29 12.17
N GLU A 143 5.73 11.43 13.15
CA GLU A 143 6.69 11.66 14.25
C GLU A 143 8.14 11.74 13.76
N GLU A 144 8.53 10.84 12.85
CA GLU A 144 9.88 10.76 12.30
C GLU A 144 10.20 11.92 11.33
N MET A 145 9.28 12.24 10.44
CA MET A 145 9.50 13.14 9.30
C MET A 145 8.99 14.56 9.56
N ARG A 146 8.10 14.77 10.54
CA ARG A 146 7.50 16.04 10.94
C ARG A 146 7.04 16.89 9.78
N PRO A 147 6.14 16.37 8.92
CA PRO A 147 5.64 17.09 7.76
C PRO A 147 4.69 18.22 8.18
N ASP A 148 4.66 19.32 7.43
CA ASP A 148 3.67 20.38 7.58
C ASP A 148 2.30 19.99 7.03
N PHE A 149 2.28 19.09 6.01
CA PHE A 149 1.07 18.62 5.34
C PHE A 149 1.24 17.17 4.89
N VAL A 150 0.23 16.34 5.13
CA VAL A 150 0.24 14.91 4.83
C VAL A 150 -0.85 14.58 3.82
N VAL A 151 -0.44 13.99 2.69
CA VAL A 151 -1.34 13.37 1.72
C VAL A 151 -1.25 11.86 1.85
N ALA A 152 -2.37 11.16 1.96
CA ALA A 152 -2.43 9.70 1.92
C ALA A 152 -3.17 9.23 0.67
N ILE A 153 -2.65 8.19 0.02
CA ILE A 153 -3.18 7.63 -1.22
C ILE A 153 -3.35 6.12 -1.03
N GLY A 154 -4.56 5.62 -1.28
CA GLY A 154 -4.90 4.22 -1.13
C GLY A 154 -6.12 3.82 -1.96
N ASP A 155 -6.45 2.54 -2.02
CA ASP A 155 -7.51 1.99 -2.86
C ASP A 155 -8.63 1.27 -2.10
N GLY A 156 -8.40 0.89 -0.82
CA GLY A 156 -9.25 -0.04 -0.09
C GLY A 156 -9.50 0.28 1.39
N TRP A 157 -10.32 -0.56 2.02
CA TRP A 157 -10.73 -0.39 3.42
C TRP A 157 -9.57 -0.37 4.42
N ASN A 158 -8.51 -1.11 4.15
CA ASN A 158 -7.30 -1.15 4.97
C ASN A 158 -6.51 0.16 4.99
N ASP A 159 -6.84 1.13 4.10
CA ASP A 159 -6.23 2.46 4.04
C ASP A 159 -6.96 3.49 4.90
N VAL A 160 -8.20 3.22 5.31
CA VAL A 160 -9.00 4.16 6.12
C VAL A 160 -8.27 4.63 7.38
N PRO A 161 -7.57 3.77 8.14
CA PRO A 161 -6.78 4.24 9.28
C PRO A 161 -5.66 5.21 8.89
N MET A 162 -5.03 5.03 7.71
CA MET A 162 -4.01 5.94 7.19
C MET A 162 -4.63 7.26 6.72
N PHE A 163 -5.79 7.23 6.08
CA PHE A 163 -6.52 8.43 5.68
C PHE A 163 -6.90 9.32 6.87
N SER A 164 -7.23 8.70 8.01
CA SER A 164 -7.56 9.43 9.24
C SER A 164 -6.36 10.20 9.85
N GLU A 165 -5.15 9.89 9.42
CA GLU A 165 -3.91 10.55 9.85
C GLU A 165 -3.42 11.62 8.87
N ALA A 166 -4.10 11.77 7.72
CA ALA A 166 -3.71 12.68 6.65
C ALA A 166 -4.58 13.93 6.63
N ASP A 167 -4.01 15.04 6.15
CA ASP A 167 -4.72 16.28 5.87
C ASP A 167 -5.52 16.17 4.58
N LEU A 168 -5.05 15.35 3.62
CA LEU A 168 -5.72 15.05 2.37
C LEU A 168 -5.68 13.54 2.08
N ALA A 169 -6.85 12.92 1.94
CA ALA A 169 -7.02 11.54 1.53
C ALA A 169 -7.45 11.45 0.07
N ILE A 170 -6.69 10.73 -0.74
CA ILE A 170 -6.97 10.51 -2.17
C ILE A 170 -7.20 9.01 -2.39
N GLY A 171 -8.36 8.66 -2.94
CA GLY A 171 -8.63 7.31 -3.39
C GLY A 171 -8.07 7.07 -4.80
N PHE A 172 -7.18 6.11 -4.96
CA PHE A 172 -6.72 5.68 -6.28
C PHE A 172 -7.58 4.52 -6.77
N ARG A 173 -8.33 4.72 -7.88
CA ARG A 173 -9.34 3.74 -8.34
C ARG A 173 -10.18 3.23 -7.16
N PRO A 174 -10.75 4.14 -6.34
CA PRO A 174 -11.26 3.79 -5.02
C PRO A 174 -12.37 2.76 -5.08
N LYS A 175 -12.30 1.76 -4.21
CA LYS A 175 -13.40 0.83 -3.99
C LYS A 175 -14.59 1.58 -3.38
N PRO A 176 -15.85 1.20 -3.67
CA PRO A 176 -17.05 1.92 -3.19
C PRO A 176 -17.11 2.08 -1.66
N VAL A 177 -16.48 1.17 -0.92
CA VAL A 177 -16.39 1.22 0.55
C VAL A 177 -15.65 2.46 1.07
N LEU A 178 -14.89 3.16 0.24
CA LEU A 178 -14.16 4.38 0.59
C LEU A 178 -14.99 5.67 0.47
N GLU A 179 -16.24 5.58 -0.02
CA GLU A 179 -17.14 6.72 -0.05
C GLU A 179 -17.29 7.34 1.35
N GLY A 180 -17.01 8.64 1.49
CA GLY A 180 -17.02 9.35 2.78
C GLY A 180 -15.70 9.29 3.58
N TYR A 181 -14.70 8.55 3.12
CA TYR A 181 -13.38 8.48 3.77
C TYR A 181 -12.26 9.17 2.97
N ILE A 182 -12.56 9.53 1.73
CA ILE A 182 -11.62 10.23 0.83
C ILE A 182 -12.16 11.61 0.46
N HIS A 183 -11.26 12.55 0.24
CA HIS A 183 -11.60 13.91 -0.19
C HIS A 183 -11.79 13.98 -1.71
N MET A 184 -11.06 13.15 -2.45
CA MET A 184 -11.14 13.07 -3.91
C MET A 184 -10.65 11.71 -4.41
N GLY A 185 -10.96 11.39 -5.67
CA GLY A 185 -10.50 10.20 -6.36
C GLY A 185 -9.53 10.53 -7.49
N ALA A 186 -8.71 9.54 -7.87
CA ALA A 186 -7.90 9.55 -9.08
C ALA A 186 -8.03 8.20 -9.78
N SER A 187 -8.11 8.21 -11.11
CA SER A 187 -8.32 7.02 -11.94
C SER A 187 -7.02 6.40 -12.47
N ASP A 188 -5.95 7.20 -12.50
CA ASP A 188 -4.64 6.81 -13.01
C ASP A 188 -3.52 7.66 -12.40
N ILE A 189 -2.27 7.28 -12.69
CA ILE A 189 -1.07 7.98 -12.18
C ILE A 189 -0.95 9.40 -12.75
N ASP A 190 -1.39 9.64 -13.99
CA ASP A 190 -1.34 10.97 -14.59
C ASP A 190 -2.30 11.94 -13.87
N GLU A 191 -3.44 11.45 -13.42
CA GLU A 191 -4.37 12.23 -12.60
C GLU A 191 -3.80 12.54 -11.23
N LEU A 192 -3.18 11.53 -10.57
CA LEU A 192 -2.43 11.76 -9.32
C LEU A 192 -1.32 12.79 -9.49
N ALA A 193 -0.54 12.72 -10.57
CA ALA A 193 0.52 13.69 -10.86
C ALA A 193 -0.04 15.11 -11.00
N ARG A 194 -1.17 15.27 -11.70
CA ARG A 194 -1.83 16.58 -11.86
C ARG A 194 -2.33 17.13 -10.52
N ILE A 195 -2.88 16.28 -9.66
CA ILE A 195 -3.34 16.69 -8.32
C ILE A 195 -2.15 17.13 -7.46
N LEU A 196 -1.09 16.32 -7.42
CA LEU A 196 0.01 16.50 -6.48
C LEU A 196 1.02 17.57 -6.91
N LEU A 197 1.30 17.70 -8.22
CA LEU A 197 2.36 18.59 -8.74
C LEU A 197 1.84 19.92 -9.29
N ASN A 198 0.54 20.05 -9.65
CA ASN A 198 0.01 21.27 -10.31
C ASN A 198 -0.80 22.20 -9.38
N GLY A 199 -0.50 22.23 -8.07
CA GLY A 199 -0.99 23.28 -7.16
C GLY A 199 -2.49 23.23 -6.79
N ARG A 200 -3.21 22.14 -7.08
CA ARG A 200 -4.60 21.98 -6.59
C ARG A 200 -4.68 21.76 -5.08
N LEU A 201 -3.56 21.48 -4.43
CA LEU A 201 -3.47 21.32 -2.97
C LEU A 201 -3.65 22.64 -2.23
N GLU A 202 -3.23 23.78 -2.81
CA GLU A 202 -3.44 25.11 -2.20
C GLU A 202 -4.92 25.46 -2.07
N ALA A 203 -5.74 25.09 -3.07
CA ALA A 203 -7.18 25.34 -3.05
C ALA A 203 -7.94 24.46 -2.04
N ALA A 204 -7.49 23.25 -1.75
CA ALA A 204 -8.11 22.36 -0.76
C ALA A 204 -7.77 22.79 0.67
N ALA A 205 -6.53 23.21 0.93
CA ALA A 205 -6.10 23.73 2.23
C ALA A 205 -6.79 25.06 2.58
N GLU A 206 -7.05 25.93 1.61
CA GLU A 206 -7.79 27.18 1.84
C GLU A 206 -9.29 26.99 2.12
N HIS A 207 -9.88 25.88 1.69
CA HIS A 207 -11.31 25.62 1.90
C HIS A 207 -11.60 25.11 3.32
N ASP A 208 -10.69 24.33 3.91
CA ASP A 208 -10.84 23.77 5.26
C ASP A 208 -10.57 24.83 6.37
N LEU A 209 -9.81 25.88 6.06
CA LEU A 209 -9.55 27.00 6.98
C LEU A 209 -10.74 28.00 7.10
N ARG A 210 -11.83 27.80 6.35
CA ARG A 210 -13.02 28.69 6.34
C ARG A 210 -14.28 28.08 6.95
N HIS A 211 -14.21 26.89 7.49
CA HIS A 211 -15.27 26.20 8.23
C HIS A 211 -14.77 25.74 9.61
#